data_5b6f2990f5e7d3b11be3f2285b73b014
#
_entry.id   5b6f2990f5e7d3b11be3f2285b73b014
#
_cell.length_a   1.000
_cell.length_b   1.000
_cell.length_c   1.000
_cell.angle_alpha   90.00
_cell.angle_beta   90.00
_cell.angle_gamma   90.00
#
_symmetry.space_group_name_H-M   'P 1'
#
loop_
_entity.id
_entity.type
_entity.pdbx_description
1 polymer ?
#
loop_
_entity_poly.entity_id
_entity_poly.type
_entity_poly.pdbx_seq_one_letter_code
_entity_poly.pdbx_strand_id
1 'polypeptide(L)'
;MARDFSRAERVADQIQKDLASLIQMELKDPRLGMVTINEVKVSKDFGYADVYFTALVTLDGNADDQAKEATQVLRSAAGFLRTELARRMRRMRVIPLLRFHYDHSMERGQNLSRLIEDARRKDRDQLDQSDDGTPET
;
A
#
# COMPACT_ATOMS: atom_id res chain seq x y z
N MET A 1 4.27 -17.61 23.36
CA MET A 1 3.68 -16.55 24.17
C MET A 1 2.83 -15.64 23.28
N ALA A 2 1.58 -15.52 23.62
CA ALA A 2 0.69 -14.68 22.84
C ALA A 2 1.08 -13.21 23.03
N ARG A 3 1.31 -12.52 21.95
CA ARG A 3 1.57 -11.09 22.00
C ARG A 3 0.26 -10.34 22.21
N ASP A 4 0.21 -9.51 23.23
CA ASP A 4 -0.94 -8.64 23.43
C ASP A 4 -0.85 -7.47 22.47
N PHE A 5 -1.81 -7.39 21.55
CA PHE A 5 -1.91 -6.25 20.65
C PHE A 5 -2.48 -5.07 21.42
N SER A 6 -1.97 -3.88 21.15
CA SER A 6 -2.54 -2.66 21.68
C SER A 6 -3.98 -2.49 21.15
N ARG A 7 -4.75 -1.66 21.82
CA ARG A 7 -6.11 -1.34 21.38
C ARG A 7 -6.10 -0.73 19.97
N ALA A 8 -5.13 0.16 19.70
CA ALA A 8 -5.00 0.77 18.38
C ALA A 8 -4.72 -0.27 17.30
N GLU A 9 -3.88 -1.27 17.58
CA GLU A 9 -3.59 -2.35 16.64
C GLU A 9 -4.82 -3.21 16.36
N ARG A 10 -5.64 -3.49 17.36
CA ARG A 10 -6.89 -4.25 17.18
C ARG A 10 -7.90 -3.47 16.34
N VAL A 11 -8.01 -2.17 16.60
CA VAL A 11 -8.88 -1.29 15.81
C VAL A 11 -8.39 -1.21 14.38
N ALA A 12 -7.08 -1.07 14.17
CA ALA A 12 -6.49 -1.05 12.85
C ALA A 12 -6.79 -2.32 12.06
N ASP A 13 -6.67 -3.48 12.70
CA ASP A 13 -6.97 -4.77 12.07
C ASP A 13 -8.44 -4.87 11.66
N GLN A 14 -9.33 -4.43 12.53
CA GLN A 14 -10.76 -4.43 12.22
C GLN A 14 -11.10 -3.45 11.09
N ILE A 15 -10.51 -2.26 11.11
CA ILE A 15 -10.68 -1.28 10.03
C ILE A 15 -10.20 -1.87 8.70
N GLN A 16 -9.05 -2.54 8.70
CA GLN A 16 -8.51 -3.14 7.48
C GLN A 16 -9.50 -4.13 6.85
N LYS A 17 -10.07 -5.00 7.65
CA LYS A 17 -11.02 -6.00 7.18
C LYS A 17 -12.32 -5.37 6.66
N ASP A 18 -12.89 -4.49 7.45
CA ASP A 18 -14.16 -3.87 7.09
C ASP A 18 -14.01 -2.93 5.90
N LEU A 19 -12.91 -2.18 5.86
CA LEU A 19 -12.64 -1.24 4.77
C LEU A 19 -12.40 -1.97 3.44
N ALA A 20 -11.65 -3.07 3.46
CA ALA A 20 -11.43 -3.87 2.26
C ALA A 20 -12.76 -4.37 1.70
N SER A 21 -13.64 -4.86 2.56
CA SER A 21 -14.98 -5.31 2.18
C SER A 21 -15.83 -4.17 1.62
N LEU A 22 -15.82 -3.02 2.28
CA LEU A 22 -16.59 -1.85 1.84
C LEU A 22 -16.15 -1.35 0.48
N ILE A 23 -14.85 -1.25 0.25
CA ILE A 23 -14.32 -0.80 -1.03
C ILE A 23 -14.73 -1.76 -2.14
N GLN A 24 -14.62 -3.05 -1.89
CA GLN A 24 -14.98 -4.07 -2.87
C GLN A 24 -16.47 -4.06 -3.20
N MET A 25 -17.32 -3.90 -2.20
CA MET A 25 -18.77 -4.06 -2.36
C MET A 25 -19.49 -2.75 -2.66
N GLU A 26 -19.03 -1.63 -2.12
CA GLU A 26 -19.74 -0.36 -2.19
C GLU A 26 -19.13 0.64 -3.18
N LEU A 27 -17.82 0.62 -3.36
CA LEU A 27 -17.15 1.51 -4.31
C LEU A 27 -16.99 0.79 -5.65
N LYS A 28 -17.91 1.05 -6.57
CA LYS A 28 -17.88 0.47 -7.91
C LYS A 28 -17.37 1.50 -8.91
N ASP A 29 -16.21 2.04 -8.66
CA ASP A 29 -15.59 3.02 -9.54
C ASP A 29 -14.56 2.30 -10.42
N PRO A 30 -14.72 2.30 -11.74
CA PRO A 30 -13.80 1.61 -12.65
C PRO A 30 -12.36 2.15 -12.57
N ARG A 31 -12.18 3.38 -12.09
CA ARG A 31 -10.85 3.95 -11.90
C ARG A 31 -10.05 3.30 -10.76
N LEU A 32 -10.74 2.59 -9.86
CA LEU A 32 -10.07 1.90 -8.75
C LEU A 32 -9.48 0.56 -9.15
N GLY A 33 -10.13 -0.16 -10.07
CA GLY A 33 -9.74 -1.52 -10.40
C GLY A 33 -9.75 -2.43 -9.18
N MET A 34 -8.71 -3.24 -9.04
CA MET A 34 -8.56 -4.14 -7.89
C MET A 34 -7.75 -3.43 -6.80
N VAL A 35 -8.41 -3.13 -5.69
CA VAL A 35 -7.77 -2.47 -4.54
C VAL A 35 -7.45 -3.49 -3.46
N THR A 36 -6.21 -3.44 -2.98
CA THR A 36 -5.77 -4.25 -1.84
C THR A 36 -5.33 -3.32 -0.71
N ILE A 37 -5.90 -3.50 0.46
CA ILE A 37 -5.49 -2.77 1.66
C ILE A 37 -4.35 -3.56 2.30
N ASN A 38 -3.14 -3.00 2.25
CA ASN A 38 -1.95 -3.69 2.73
C ASN A 38 -1.72 -3.50 4.21
N GLU A 39 -2.01 -2.30 4.73
CA GLU A 39 -1.76 -1.97 6.12
C GLU A 39 -2.64 -0.82 6.56
N VAL A 40 -3.06 -0.83 7.81
CA VAL A 40 -3.74 0.29 8.46
C VAL A 40 -3.00 0.61 9.76
N LYS A 41 -2.68 1.89 9.96
CA LYS A 41 -2.06 2.38 11.19
C LYS A 41 -2.96 3.41 11.83
N VAL A 42 -3.41 3.13 13.05
CA VAL A 42 -4.27 4.03 13.81
C VAL A 42 -3.43 4.80 14.81
N SER A 43 -3.64 6.12 14.87
CA SER A 43 -2.95 6.97 15.85
C SER A 43 -3.38 6.64 17.28
N LYS A 44 -2.52 6.95 18.26
CA LYS A 44 -2.77 6.59 19.66
C LYS A 44 -4.04 7.23 20.21
N ASP A 45 -4.39 8.43 19.73
CA ASP A 45 -5.59 9.15 20.13
C ASP A 45 -6.82 8.75 19.32
N PHE A 46 -6.69 7.77 18.40
CA PHE A 46 -7.75 7.33 17.49
C PHE A 46 -8.28 8.43 16.58
N GLY A 47 -7.48 9.50 16.38
CA GLY A 47 -7.89 10.60 15.51
C GLY A 47 -7.75 10.30 14.02
N TYR A 48 -6.73 9.52 13.67
CA TYR A 48 -6.39 9.23 12.27
C TYR A 48 -6.12 7.75 12.05
N ALA A 49 -6.49 7.29 10.89
CA ALA A 49 -6.11 5.97 10.39
C ALA A 49 -5.42 6.16 9.04
N ASP A 50 -4.15 5.82 8.98
CA ASP A 50 -3.40 5.83 7.73
C ASP A 50 -3.57 4.49 7.04
N VAL A 51 -4.14 4.52 5.84
CA VAL A 51 -4.49 3.33 5.07
C VAL A 51 -3.56 3.23 3.88
N TYR A 52 -2.75 2.18 3.86
CA TYR A 52 -1.80 1.91 2.77
C TYR A 52 -2.40 0.88 1.84
N PHE A 53 -2.48 1.21 0.56
CA PHE A 53 -3.16 0.38 -0.42
C PHE A 53 -2.39 0.30 -1.73
N THR A 54 -2.69 -0.73 -2.51
CA THR A 54 -2.32 -0.82 -3.91
C THR A 54 -3.58 -0.98 -4.75
N ALA A 55 -3.52 -0.53 -5.99
CA ALA A 55 -4.64 -0.65 -6.93
C ALA A 55 -4.10 -1.03 -8.30
N LEU A 56 -4.75 -2.00 -8.93
CA LEU A 56 -4.40 -2.45 -10.26
C LEU A 56 -5.62 -2.33 -11.16
N VAL A 57 -5.58 -1.42 -12.13
CA VAL A 57 -6.66 -1.21 -13.07
C VAL A 57 -6.39 -1.97 -14.37
N THR A 58 -5.23 -1.69 -14.99
CA THR A 58 -4.79 -2.38 -16.20
C THR A 58 -3.29 -2.64 -16.12
N LEU A 59 -2.82 -3.67 -16.81
CA LEU A 59 -1.40 -3.99 -16.86
C LEU A 59 -0.65 -3.06 -17.80
N ASP A 60 -1.34 -2.49 -18.80
CA ASP A 60 -0.75 -1.65 -19.84
C ASP A 60 -0.72 -0.16 -19.47
N GLY A 61 -1.40 0.22 -18.39
CA GLY A 61 -1.49 1.61 -17.98
C GLY A 61 -0.24 2.08 -17.25
N ASN A 62 -0.11 3.40 -17.16
CA ASN A 62 0.95 4.00 -16.38
C ASN A 62 0.67 3.81 -14.88
N ALA A 63 1.59 3.14 -14.18
CA ALA A 63 1.41 2.79 -12.77
C ALA A 63 1.26 4.02 -11.88
N ASP A 64 2.03 5.09 -12.16
CA ASP A 64 1.96 6.32 -11.37
C ASP A 64 0.62 7.03 -11.56
N ASP A 65 0.12 7.07 -12.78
CA ASP A 65 -1.19 7.68 -13.07
C ASP A 65 -2.33 6.90 -12.42
N GLN A 66 -2.27 5.57 -12.47
CA GLN A 66 -3.24 4.72 -11.81
C GLN A 66 -3.23 4.90 -10.30
N ALA A 67 -2.04 5.00 -9.73
CA ALA A 67 -1.87 5.23 -8.29
C ALA A 67 -2.48 6.57 -7.86
N LYS A 68 -2.20 7.64 -8.61
CA LYS A 68 -2.74 8.97 -8.33
C LYS A 68 -4.25 9.00 -8.45
N GLU A 69 -4.78 8.40 -9.50
CA GLU A 69 -6.22 8.37 -9.75
C GLU A 69 -6.96 7.58 -8.66
N ALA A 70 -6.46 6.41 -8.31
CA ALA A 70 -7.03 5.59 -7.25
C ALA A 70 -6.98 6.33 -5.90
N THR A 71 -5.88 7.00 -5.62
CA THR A 71 -5.74 7.79 -4.39
C THR A 71 -6.77 8.91 -4.33
N GLN A 72 -7.00 9.62 -5.43
CA GLN A 72 -8.00 10.67 -5.50
C GLN A 72 -9.41 10.13 -5.26
N VAL A 73 -9.74 8.99 -5.88
CA VAL A 73 -11.04 8.36 -5.72
C VAL A 73 -11.27 7.97 -4.26
N LEU A 74 -10.30 7.32 -3.63
CA LEU A 74 -10.42 6.90 -2.24
C LEU A 74 -10.49 8.09 -1.29
N ARG A 75 -9.70 9.13 -1.52
CA ARG A 75 -9.76 10.35 -0.71
C ARG A 75 -11.11 11.03 -0.82
N SER A 76 -11.69 11.07 -2.02
CA SER A 76 -13.02 11.61 -2.23
C SER A 76 -14.10 10.79 -1.52
N ALA A 77 -13.91 9.49 -1.42
CA ALA A 77 -14.85 8.57 -0.79
C ALA A 77 -14.60 8.40 0.72
N ALA A 78 -13.58 9.05 1.28
CA ALA A 78 -13.18 8.82 2.67
C ALA A 78 -14.31 9.09 3.67
N GLY A 79 -15.07 10.16 3.46
CA GLY A 79 -16.21 10.49 4.33
C GLY A 79 -17.30 9.43 4.28
N PHE A 80 -17.63 8.97 3.09
CA PHE A 80 -18.61 7.88 2.91
C PHE A 80 -18.13 6.60 3.59
N LEU A 81 -16.88 6.23 3.35
CA LEU A 81 -16.30 5.01 3.94
C LEU A 81 -16.26 5.08 5.46
N ARG A 82 -15.92 6.26 6.00
CA ARG A 82 -15.93 6.47 7.44
C ARG A 82 -17.33 6.28 8.04
N THR A 83 -18.36 6.81 7.38
CA THR A 83 -19.74 6.64 7.80
C THR A 83 -20.14 5.16 7.80
N GLU A 84 -19.79 4.44 6.76
CA GLU A 84 -20.09 3.00 6.66
C GLU A 84 -19.31 2.19 7.69
N LEU A 85 -18.06 2.55 7.97
CA LEU A 85 -17.28 1.93 9.05
C LEU A 85 -17.96 2.13 10.40
N ALA A 86 -18.48 3.33 10.65
CA ALA A 86 -19.18 3.62 11.90
C ALA A 86 -20.40 2.70 12.10
N ARG A 87 -21.09 2.36 11.02
CA ARG A 87 -22.21 1.42 11.06
C ARG A 87 -21.77 0.01 11.41
N ARG A 88 -20.60 -0.42 10.93
CA ARG A 88 -20.05 -1.76 11.18
C ARG A 88 -19.38 -1.85 12.54
N MET A 89 -18.77 -0.75 13.00
CA MET A 89 -17.99 -0.69 14.24
C MET A 89 -18.74 0.07 15.33
N ARG A 90 -19.95 -0.37 15.64
CA ARG A 90 -20.87 0.33 16.55
C ARG A 90 -20.35 0.51 17.96
N ARG A 91 -19.37 -0.30 18.38
CA ARG A 91 -18.77 -0.20 19.71
C ARG A 91 -17.84 0.98 19.85
N MET A 92 -17.40 1.55 18.73
CA MET A 92 -16.54 2.72 18.75
C MET A 92 -17.38 4.00 18.75
N ARG A 93 -17.07 4.91 19.65
CA ARG A 93 -17.74 6.21 19.70
C ARG A 93 -17.32 7.11 18.54
N VAL A 94 -16.06 7.05 18.18
CA VAL A 94 -15.50 7.88 17.12
C VAL A 94 -14.67 6.98 16.21
N ILE A 95 -14.94 7.07 14.92
CA ILE A 95 -14.13 6.40 13.90
C ILE A 95 -13.02 7.37 13.47
N PRO A 96 -11.78 6.90 13.37
CA PRO A 96 -10.68 7.77 12.92
C PRO A 96 -10.93 8.34 11.52
N LEU A 97 -10.37 9.50 11.26
CA LEU A 97 -10.34 10.05 9.91
C LEU A 97 -9.43 9.18 9.04
N LEU A 98 -9.93 8.78 7.88
CA LEU A 98 -9.19 7.91 6.97
C LEU A 98 -8.29 8.75 6.08
N ARG A 99 -7.00 8.39 6.04
CA ARG A 99 -6.01 8.99 5.14
C ARG A 99 -5.45 7.89 4.26
N PHE A 100 -5.67 8.00 2.96
CA PHE A 100 -5.26 6.99 2.00
C PHE A 100 -3.90 7.34 1.41
N HIS A 101 -3.01 6.35 1.42
CA HIS A 101 -1.67 6.45 0.87
C HIS A 101 -1.41 5.26 -0.05
N TYR A 102 -0.98 5.55 -1.27
CA TYR A 102 -0.57 4.47 -2.15
C TYR A 102 0.72 3.84 -1.61
N ASP A 103 0.73 2.51 -1.55
CA ASP A 103 1.87 1.78 -1.00
C ASP A 103 2.86 1.46 -2.10
N HIS A 104 3.99 2.15 -2.10
CA HIS A 104 5.06 1.97 -3.07
C HIS A 104 6.10 0.94 -2.62
N SER A 105 5.87 0.22 -1.53
CA SER A 105 6.88 -0.70 -0.98
C SER A 105 7.25 -1.82 -1.95
N MET A 106 6.28 -2.36 -2.69
CA MET A 106 6.53 -3.38 -3.70
C MET A 106 7.39 -2.84 -4.85
N GLU A 107 7.10 -1.65 -5.32
CA GLU A 107 7.88 -1.00 -6.37
C GLU A 107 9.31 -0.73 -5.92
N ARG A 108 9.48 -0.25 -4.69
CA ARG A 108 10.81 -0.02 -4.11
C ARG A 108 11.59 -1.32 -4.00
N GLY A 109 10.94 -2.40 -3.58
CA GLY A 109 11.57 -3.72 -3.53
C GLY A 109 12.01 -4.21 -4.90
N GLN A 110 11.17 -4.05 -5.91
CA GLN A 110 11.50 -4.41 -7.28
C GLN A 110 12.65 -3.58 -7.85
N ASN A 111 12.64 -2.28 -7.61
CA ASN A 111 13.71 -1.39 -8.04
C ASN A 111 15.04 -1.75 -7.38
N LEU A 112 15.01 -2.07 -6.09
CA LEU A 112 16.21 -2.49 -5.37
C LEU A 112 16.76 -3.80 -5.95
N SER A 113 15.90 -4.76 -6.27
CA SER A 113 16.28 -6.02 -6.90
C SER A 113 16.94 -5.79 -8.26
N ARG A 114 16.38 -4.90 -9.07
CA ARG A 114 16.96 -4.53 -10.36
C ARG A 114 18.33 -3.90 -10.20
N LEU A 115 18.50 -3.01 -9.24
CA LEU A 115 19.78 -2.37 -8.97
C LEU A 115 20.83 -3.39 -8.56
N ILE A 116 20.46 -4.36 -7.74
CA ILE A 116 21.36 -5.44 -7.33
C ILE A 116 21.76 -6.29 -8.54
N GLU A 117 20.82 -6.66 -9.39
CA GLU A 117 21.10 -7.43 -10.59
C GLU A 117 22.00 -6.69 -11.57
N ASP A 118 21.76 -5.40 -11.78
CA ASP A 118 22.57 -4.57 -12.63
C ASP A 118 23.99 -4.45 -12.09
N ALA A 119 24.16 -4.29 -10.79
CA ALA A 119 25.47 -4.25 -10.15
C ALA A 119 26.21 -5.58 -10.32
N ARG A 120 25.54 -6.70 -10.15
CA ARG A 120 26.12 -8.03 -10.36
C ARG A 120 26.52 -8.25 -11.82
N ARG A 121 25.72 -7.76 -12.75
CA ARG A 121 26.02 -7.86 -14.18
C ARG A 121 27.26 -7.06 -14.53
N LYS A 122 27.36 -5.84 -14.02
CA LYS A 122 28.54 -5.00 -14.22
C LYS A 122 29.81 -5.65 -13.65
N ASP A 123 29.72 -6.24 -12.48
CA ASP A 123 30.85 -6.95 -11.87
C ASP A 123 31.29 -8.13 -12.72
N ARG A 124 30.34 -8.90 -13.27
CA ARG A 124 30.66 -10.01 -14.14
C ARG A 124 31.36 -9.55 -15.44
N ASP A 125 30.85 -8.46 -16.03
CA ASP A 125 31.44 -7.89 -17.23
C ASP A 125 32.88 -7.40 -16.98
N GLN A 126 33.09 -6.80 -15.81
CA GLN A 126 34.43 -6.37 -15.41
C GLN A 126 35.39 -7.55 -15.21
N LEU A 127 34.90 -8.63 -14.61
CA LEU A 127 35.68 -9.84 -14.41
C LEU A 127 36.04 -10.49 -15.76
N ASP A 128 35.10 -10.52 -16.71
CA ASP A 128 35.36 -11.04 -18.05
C ASP A 128 36.43 -10.21 -18.79
N GLN A 129 36.38 -8.88 -18.62
CA GLN A 129 37.39 -7.99 -19.19
C GLN A 129 38.74 -8.20 -18.52
N SER A 130 38.79 -8.48 -17.24
CA SER A 130 40.04 -8.81 -16.54
C SER A 130 40.62 -10.13 -17.03
N ASP A 131 39.78 -11.12 -17.34
CA ASP A 131 40.20 -12.39 -17.90
C ASP A 131 40.80 -12.27 -19.29
N ASP A 132 40.40 -11.21 -20.02
CA ASP A 132 40.99 -10.90 -21.33
C ASP A 132 42.41 -10.29 -21.25
N GLY A 133 42.97 -10.25 -20.05
CA GLY A 133 44.32 -9.76 -19.83
C GLY A 133 44.42 -8.26 -19.68
N THR A 134 43.33 -7.56 -19.52
CA THR A 134 43.32 -6.12 -19.25
C THR A 134 43.41 -5.92 -17.73
N PRO A 135 44.54 -5.48 -17.21
CA PRO A 135 44.64 -5.28 -15.77
C PRO A 135 43.80 -4.08 -15.35
N GLU A 136 42.94 -4.32 -14.37
CA GLU A 136 42.23 -3.28 -13.68
C GLU A 136 43.11 -2.76 -12.56
N THR A 137 43.42 -1.51 -12.60
CA THR A 137 44.20 -0.86 -11.54
C THR A 137 43.26 -0.14 -10.57
#